data_8cc03f18c9b8a3cd258bdfdc7ee28d2c
#
_entry.id   8cc03f18c9b8a3cd258bdfdc7ee28d2c
#
_cell.length_a   1.000
_cell.length_b   1.000
_cell.length_c   1.000
_cell.angle_alpha   90.00
_cell.angle_beta   90.00
_cell.angle_gamma   90.00
#
_symmetry.space_group_name_H-M   'P 1'
#
loop_
_entity.id
_entity.type
_entity.pdbx_description
1 polymer ?
#
loop_
_entity_poly.entity_id
_entity_poly.type
_entity_poly.pdbx_seq_one_letter_code
_entity_poly.pdbx_strand_id
1 'polypeptide(L)'
;MDKKKRLIQLTEGMLLCCVIVVMTLLCIGIIKKEVKNTKGKLTETTGWYRIQDNKKVQVDLNQKIKTDTQGKLVLYNDTIAQKYKGYLMTTKAAKYSVRIYAGDQLIYRYSDSNFHRNDQMKSKLSCDARIPEHGEKGTVIKIIYQNGSNGSYQLDDILVGRGDVVMGFHVQQEIVGIVMIAIMFFLSFVALITGIYLKHFKLNSTRFLNIAAFLALSGIWFLSDSALAQEYTSFPALTGMI
;
A
#
# COMPACT_ATOMS: atom_id res chain seq x y z
N MET A 1 33.93 -36.01 -16.67
CA MET A 1 33.08 -34.80 -16.43
C MET A 1 33.93 -33.57 -16.68
N ASP A 2 33.56 -32.79 -17.68
CA ASP A 2 34.39 -31.72 -18.28
C ASP A 2 34.71 -30.63 -17.25
N LYS A 3 36.01 -30.23 -17.09
CA LYS A 3 36.46 -29.16 -16.19
C LYS A 3 35.63 -27.87 -16.35
N LYS A 4 35.16 -27.63 -17.56
CA LYS A 4 34.32 -26.50 -17.93
C LYS A 4 32.92 -26.55 -17.28
N LYS A 5 32.32 -27.76 -17.20
CA LYS A 5 31.02 -27.94 -16.50
C LYS A 5 31.13 -27.73 -14.99
N ARG A 6 32.21 -28.22 -14.37
CA ARG A 6 32.45 -27.99 -12.92
C ARG A 6 32.66 -26.51 -12.60
N LEU A 7 33.38 -25.77 -13.46
CA LEU A 7 33.62 -24.36 -13.27
C LEU A 7 32.30 -23.55 -13.35
N ILE A 8 31.43 -23.86 -14.31
CA ILE A 8 30.12 -23.21 -14.44
C ILE A 8 29.24 -23.48 -13.21
N GLN A 9 29.18 -24.73 -12.74
CA GLN A 9 28.39 -25.07 -11.54
C GLN A 9 28.93 -24.39 -10.28
N LEU A 10 30.26 -24.22 -10.17
CA LEU A 10 30.88 -23.52 -9.03
C LEU A 10 30.57 -22.01 -9.05
N THR A 11 30.64 -21.37 -10.24
CA THR A 11 30.29 -19.97 -10.39
C THR A 11 28.79 -19.71 -10.14
N GLU A 12 27.90 -20.59 -10.61
CA GLU A 12 26.48 -20.52 -10.32
C GLU A 12 26.17 -20.65 -8.81
N GLY A 13 26.82 -21.63 -8.15
CA GLY A 13 26.67 -21.82 -6.70
C GLY A 13 27.19 -20.64 -5.87
N MET A 14 28.36 -20.07 -6.23
CA MET A 14 28.90 -18.88 -5.58
C MET A 14 27.99 -17.66 -5.77
N LEU A 15 27.48 -17.46 -6.98
CA LEU A 15 26.56 -16.36 -7.29
C LEU A 15 25.28 -16.46 -6.46
N LEU A 16 24.71 -17.67 -6.38
CA LEU A 16 23.52 -17.94 -5.57
C LEU A 16 23.78 -17.66 -4.07
N CYS A 17 24.91 -18.11 -3.54
CA CYS A 17 25.30 -17.83 -2.17
C CYS A 17 25.47 -16.32 -1.91
N CYS A 18 26.13 -15.58 -2.80
CA CYS A 18 26.28 -14.13 -2.69
C CYS A 18 24.91 -13.43 -2.67
N VAL A 19 24.01 -13.85 -3.55
CA VAL A 19 22.64 -13.31 -3.60
C VAL A 19 21.91 -13.55 -2.28
N ILE A 20 21.92 -14.77 -1.75
CA ILE A 20 21.27 -15.12 -0.49
C ILE A 20 21.85 -14.29 0.65
N VAL A 21 23.17 -14.14 0.73
CA VAL A 21 23.84 -13.35 1.78
C VAL A 21 23.45 -11.87 1.71
N VAL A 22 23.55 -11.26 0.53
CA VAL A 22 23.15 -9.86 0.33
C VAL A 22 21.69 -9.64 0.72
N MET A 23 20.83 -10.57 0.37
CA MET A 23 19.41 -10.54 0.67
C MET A 23 19.14 -10.63 2.17
N THR A 24 19.80 -11.56 2.85
CA THR A 24 19.69 -11.73 4.31
C THR A 24 20.16 -10.47 5.03
N LEU A 25 21.28 -9.88 4.60
CA LEU A 25 21.81 -8.64 5.17
C LEU A 25 20.89 -7.44 4.94
N LEU A 26 20.32 -7.31 3.77
CA LEU A 26 19.32 -6.27 3.47
C LEU A 26 18.07 -6.43 4.35
N CYS A 27 17.53 -7.63 4.47
CA CYS A 27 16.37 -7.91 5.34
C CYS A 27 16.68 -7.58 6.80
N ILE A 28 17.84 -8.01 7.32
CA ILE A 28 18.24 -7.73 8.70
C ILE A 28 18.45 -6.22 8.93
N GLY A 29 19.08 -5.53 7.96
CA GLY A 29 19.32 -4.08 8.02
C GLY A 29 18.03 -3.28 8.07
N ILE A 30 17.06 -3.65 7.23
CA ILE A 30 15.75 -3.02 7.15
C ILE A 30 14.96 -3.25 8.45
N ILE A 31 14.87 -4.49 8.91
CA ILE A 31 14.15 -4.85 10.14
C ILE A 31 14.72 -4.12 11.37
N LYS A 32 16.05 -4.06 11.52
CA LYS A 32 16.70 -3.39 12.67
C LYS A 32 16.49 -1.88 12.69
N LYS A 33 16.48 -1.22 11.53
CA LYS A 33 16.36 0.24 11.45
C LYS A 33 14.96 0.74 11.76
N GLU A 34 13.94 -0.03 11.43
CA GLU A 34 12.54 0.43 11.47
C GLU A 34 11.79 0.17 12.76
N VAL A 35 12.07 -0.91 13.46
CA VAL A 35 11.40 -1.21 14.73
C VAL A 35 11.62 -0.10 15.78
N LYS A 36 12.64 0.73 15.61
CA LYS A 36 13.03 1.73 16.60
C LYS A 36 12.42 3.13 16.40
N ASN A 37 11.92 3.49 15.20
CA ASN A 37 11.65 4.91 14.89
C ASN A 37 10.19 5.31 14.63
N THR A 38 9.27 4.41 14.38
CA THR A 38 7.95 4.81 13.84
C THR A 38 6.77 4.59 14.78
N LYS A 39 6.91 3.77 15.80
CA LYS A 39 5.81 3.40 16.72
C LYS A 39 5.29 4.50 17.66
N GLY A 40 5.79 5.72 17.60
CA GLY A 40 5.42 6.75 18.58
C GLY A 40 4.82 8.04 18.05
N LYS A 41 4.56 8.16 16.75
CA LYS A 41 4.27 9.46 16.14
C LYS A 41 2.91 9.60 15.45
N LEU A 42 2.22 8.50 15.17
CA LEU A 42 0.83 8.52 14.69
C LEU A 42 -0.12 8.43 15.86
N THR A 43 -1.16 9.24 15.82
CA THR A 43 -2.20 9.22 16.85
C THR A 43 -3.44 8.55 16.27
N GLU A 44 -3.91 7.51 16.94
CA GLU A 44 -5.23 6.94 16.67
C GLU A 44 -6.30 7.96 17.06
N THR A 45 -7.26 8.13 16.16
CA THR A 45 -8.35 9.07 16.42
C THR A 45 -9.51 8.34 17.09
N THR A 46 -10.00 8.92 18.15
CA THR A 46 -11.15 8.45 18.93
C THR A 46 -12.31 9.43 18.85
N GLY A 47 -13.46 9.04 19.38
CA GLY A 47 -14.62 9.94 19.43
C GLY A 47 -15.39 10.04 18.12
N TRP A 48 -15.29 9.01 17.27
CA TRP A 48 -16.11 8.91 16.07
C TRP A 48 -17.54 8.56 16.43
N TYR A 49 -18.49 9.22 15.76
CA TYR A 49 -19.91 8.96 15.93
C TYR A 49 -20.64 8.97 14.60
N ARG A 50 -21.80 8.35 14.59
CA ARG A 50 -22.78 8.44 13.51
C ARG A 50 -24.07 9.09 14.03
N ILE A 51 -24.84 9.65 13.13
CA ILE A 51 -26.17 10.17 13.44
C ILE A 51 -27.18 9.07 13.09
N GLN A 52 -27.91 8.58 14.07
CA GLN A 52 -28.98 7.61 13.91
C GLN A 52 -30.21 8.15 14.68
N ASP A 53 -31.35 8.24 14.03
CA ASP A 53 -32.58 8.77 14.60
C ASP A 53 -32.39 10.12 15.32
N ASN A 54 -31.65 11.04 14.66
CA ASN A 54 -31.26 12.35 15.17
C ASN A 54 -30.42 12.33 16.47
N LYS A 55 -29.87 11.18 16.86
CA LYS A 55 -28.99 11.06 18.03
C LYS A 55 -27.57 10.72 17.60
N LYS A 56 -26.59 11.26 18.34
CA LYS A 56 -25.18 10.91 18.18
C LYS A 56 -24.95 9.53 18.83
N VAL A 57 -24.56 8.55 18.03
CA VAL A 57 -24.20 7.20 18.49
C VAL A 57 -22.70 7.01 18.28
N GLN A 58 -21.98 6.78 19.37
CA GLN A 58 -20.54 6.51 19.35
C GLN A 58 -20.28 5.23 18.55
N VAL A 59 -19.19 5.24 17.77
CA VAL A 59 -18.79 4.14 16.91
C VAL A 59 -17.40 3.66 17.32
N ASP A 60 -17.28 2.37 17.57
CA ASP A 60 -16.00 1.70 17.74
C ASP A 60 -15.52 1.22 16.37
N LEU A 61 -14.40 1.75 15.89
CA LEU A 61 -13.85 1.42 14.58
C LEU A 61 -13.34 -0.03 14.48
N ASN A 62 -13.00 -0.64 15.62
CA ASN A 62 -12.53 -2.03 15.67
C ASN A 62 -13.63 -3.07 15.46
N GLN A 63 -14.88 -2.64 15.47
CA GLN A 63 -16.05 -3.50 15.28
C GLN A 63 -16.62 -3.37 13.86
N LYS A 64 -17.35 -4.41 13.43
CA LYS A 64 -18.12 -4.34 12.19
C LYS A 64 -19.27 -3.34 12.34
N ILE A 65 -19.25 -2.29 11.52
CA ILE A 65 -20.25 -1.22 11.54
C ILE A 65 -21.26 -1.48 10.44
N LYS A 66 -22.54 -1.57 10.79
CA LYS A 66 -23.64 -1.72 9.81
C LYS A 66 -23.80 -0.43 9.00
N THR A 67 -23.99 -0.59 7.70
CA THR A 67 -24.31 0.50 6.77
C THR A 67 -25.81 0.84 6.81
N ASP A 68 -26.17 1.93 6.16
CA ASP A 68 -27.56 2.20 5.83
C ASP A 68 -28.07 1.29 4.69
N THR A 69 -29.32 1.47 4.28
CA THR A 69 -29.98 0.70 3.21
C THR A 69 -29.33 0.88 1.83
N GLN A 70 -28.52 1.92 1.64
CA GLN A 70 -27.81 2.22 0.40
C GLN A 70 -26.33 1.80 0.45
N GLY A 71 -25.91 1.05 1.48
CA GLY A 71 -24.51 0.66 1.66
C GLY A 71 -23.59 1.81 2.03
N LYS A 72 -24.13 2.89 2.60
CA LYS A 72 -23.40 4.08 2.99
C LYS A 72 -23.16 4.08 4.49
N LEU A 73 -21.95 4.45 4.89
CA LEU A 73 -21.58 4.71 6.28
C LEU A 73 -21.04 6.14 6.38
N VAL A 74 -21.60 6.92 7.28
CA VAL A 74 -21.17 8.30 7.54
C VAL A 74 -20.65 8.39 8.96
N LEU A 75 -19.39 8.79 9.10
CA LEU A 75 -18.74 9.04 10.39
C LEU A 75 -18.45 10.51 10.57
N TYR A 76 -18.60 10.98 11.79
CA TYR A 76 -18.35 12.37 12.19
C TYR A 76 -17.37 12.41 13.35
N ASN A 77 -16.54 13.47 13.38
CA ASN A 77 -15.67 13.76 14.50
C ASN A 77 -15.54 15.29 14.69
N ASP A 78 -15.87 15.75 15.89
CA ASP A 78 -15.91 17.19 16.22
C ASP A 78 -14.54 17.72 16.71
N THR A 79 -13.58 16.84 17.01
CA THR A 79 -12.34 17.23 17.70
C THR A 79 -11.12 17.27 16.79
N ILE A 80 -11.08 16.46 15.75
CA ILE A 80 -9.90 16.26 14.90
C ILE A 80 -9.50 17.55 14.18
N ALA A 81 -10.47 18.27 13.60
CA ALA A 81 -10.19 19.47 12.84
C ALA A 81 -9.54 20.59 13.68
N GLN A 82 -9.83 20.66 14.96
CA GLN A 82 -9.26 21.67 15.86
C GLN A 82 -7.90 21.23 16.40
N LYS A 83 -7.76 19.95 16.75
CA LYS A 83 -6.58 19.41 17.43
C LYS A 83 -5.40 19.18 16.48
N TYR A 84 -5.67 18.87 15.21
CA TYR A 84 -4.64 18.41 14.26
C TYR A 84 -4.60 19.25 12.97
N LYS A 85 -4.64 20.58 13.11
CA LYS A 85 -4.55 21.52 11.97
C LYS A 85 -3.28 21.30 11.15
N GLY A 86 -3.41 21.21 9.84
CA GLY A 86 -2.29 21.00 8.89
C GLY A 86 -1.73 19.58 8.85
N TYR A 87 -2.22 18.68 9.70
CA TYR A 87 -1.78 17.28 9.73
C TYR A 87 -2.46 16.47 8.62
N LEU A 88 -1.90 15.33 8.30
CA LEU A 88 -2.53 14.33 7.44
C LEU A 88 -3.34 13.35 8.28
N MET A 89 -4.56 13.10 7.85
CA MET A 89 -5.42 12.03 8.34
C MET A 89 -5.41 10.92 7.30
N THR A 90 -5.10 9.69 7.71
CA THR A 90 -5.07 8.52 6.84
C THR A 90 -6.12 7.50 7.26
N THR A 91 -6.82 6.95 6.29
CA THR A 91 -7.77 5.84 6.44
C THR A 91 -7.67 4.92 5.24
N LYS A 92 -8.16 3.70 5.34
CA LYS A 92 -8.14 2.75 4.23
C LYS A 92 -9.49 2.67 3.53
N ALA A 93 -9.45 2.58 2.21
CA ALA A 93 -10.61 2.45 1.32
C ALA A 93 -10.68 1.07 0.68
N ALA A 94 -10.61 -0.01 1.47
CA ALA A 94 -10.76 -1.34 0.92
C ALA A 94 -12.19 -1.55 0.41
N LYS A 95 -12.36 -1.63 -0.91
CA LYS A 95 -13.65 -1.95 -1.58
C LYS A 95 -14.77 -0.91 -1.46
N TYR A 96 -14.47 0.35 -1.10
CA TYR A 96 -15.48 1.42 -1.07
C TYR A 96 -14.94 2.74 -1.61
N SER A 97 -15.83 3.59 -2.09
CA SER A 97 -15.52 4.99 -2.33
C SER A 97 -15.47 5.75 -1.00
N VAL A 98 -14.54 6.69 -0.91
CA VAL A 98 -14.35 7.51 0.30
C VAL A 98 -14.42 8.99 -0.06
N ARG A 99 -15.19 9.74 0.71
CA ARG A 99 -15.21 11.20 0.64
C ARG A 99 -14.99 11.76 2.04
N ILE A 100 -14.06 12.70 2.16
CA ILE A 100 -13.73 13.32 3.43
C ILE A 100 -13.99 14.82 3.31
N TYR A 101 -14.71 15.34 4.27
CA TYR A 101 -15.08 16.75 4.36
C TYR A 101 -14.55 17.34 5.67
N ALA A 102 -14.16 18.60 5.63
CA ALA A 102 -13.93 19.45 6.79
C ALA A 102 -14.99 20.55 6.76
N GLY A 103 -16.02 20.43 7.62
CA GLY A 103 -17.26 21.18 7.46
C GLY A 103 -17.93 20.85 6.13
N ASP A 104 -18.17 21.88 5.32
CA ASP A 104 -18.75 21.73 3.98
C ASP A 104 -17.70 21.57 2.87
N GLN A 105 -16.42 21.77 3.18
CA GLN A 105 -15.34 21.66 2.21
C GLN A 105 -14.94 20.21 1.98
N LEU A 106 -15.02 19.74 0.73
CA LEU A 106 -14.46 18.44 0.33
C LEU A 106 -12.93 18.52 0.30
N ILE A 107 -12.26 17.77 1.19
CA ILE A 107 -10.79 17.75 1.29
C ILE A 107 -10.15 16.51 0.65
N TYR A 108 -10.93 15.42 0.47
CA TYR A 108 -10.47 14.22 -0.21
C TYR A 108 -11.62 13.48 -0.88
N ARG A 109 -11.37 12.94 -2.06
CA ARG A 109 -12.31 12.10 -2.80
C ARG A 109 -11.58 10.93 -3.45
N TYR A 110 -12.04 9.73 -3.13
CA TYR A 110 -11.71 8.51 -3.82
C TYR A 110 -13.02 7.88 -4.33
N SER A 111 -13.10 7.56 -5.61
CA SER A 111 -14.32 7.06 -6.22
C SER A 111 -14.01 5.87 -7.14
N ASP A 112 -14.93 4.94 -7.25
CA ASP A 112 -14.86 3.79 -8.15
C ASP A 112 -14.61 4.18 -9.61
N SER A 113 -15.03 5.38 -10.02
CA SER A 113 -14.77 5.91 -11.37
C SER A 113 -13.27 6.16 -11.65
N ASN A 114 -12.42 6.20 -10.62
CA ASN A 114 -10.98 6.32 -10.78
C ASN A 114 -10.32 4.97 -11.13
N PHE A 115 -11.04 3.86 -10.96
CA PHE A 115 -10.61 2.51 -11.29
C PHE A 115 -11.54 1.92 -12.33
N HIS A 116 -11.17 2.09 -13.59
CA HIS A 116 -11.95 1.52 -14.67
C HIS A 116 -11.85 0.00 -14.71
N ARG A 117 -12.99 -0.59 -14.80
CA ARG A 117 -13.36 -1.75 -15.60
C ARG A 117 -13.86 -3.01 -14.92
N ASN A 118 -13.59 -3.31 -13.68
CA ASN A 118 -14.25 -4.46 -13.05
C ASN A 118 -14.53 -4.20 -11.57
N ASP A 119 -15.80 -4.22 -11.19
CA ASP A 119 -16.29 -4.07 -9.81
C ASP A 119 -15.73 -5.12 -8.83
N GLN A 120 -14.91 -6.04 -9.29
CA GLN A 120 -14.51 -7.20 -8.50
C GLN A 120 -13.16 -7.09 -7.79
N MET A 121 -12.27 -6.18 -8.21
CA MET A 121 -10.93 -6.03 -7.60
C MET A 121 -10.63 -4.58 -7.23
N LYS A 122 -11.22 -4.13 -6.14
CA LYS A 122 -10.85 -2.85 -5.52
C LYS A 122 -9.63 -3.07 -4.64
N SER A 123 -8.52 -2.46 -5.02
CA SER A 123 -7.30 -2.54 -4.24
C SER A 123 -7.44 -1.86 -2.88
N LYS A 124 -6.65 -2.30 -1.93
CA LYS A 124 -6.57 -1.75 -0.59
C LYS A 124 -5.78 -0.44 -0.65
N LEU A 125 -6.44 0.68 -0.83
CA LEU A 125 -5.83 2.01 -0.95
C LEU A 125 -5.84 2.74 0.38
N SER A 126 -4.74 3.45 0.69
CA SER A 126 -4.69 4.45 1.75
C SER A 126 -5.24 5.78 1.24
N CYS A 127 -6.12 6.39 2.02
CA CYS A 127 -6.73 7.68 1.71
C CYS A 127 -6.16 8.73 2.65
N ASP A 128 -5.30 9.60 2.15
CA ASP A 128 -4.62 10.63 2.91
C ASP A 128 -5.26 11.99 2.66
N ALA A 129 -5.90 12.54 3.68
CA ALA A 129 -6.55 13.84 3.62
C ALA A 129 -5.81 14.85 4.49
N ARG A 130 -5.45 16.00 3.92
CA ARG A 130 -4.87 17.10 4.69
C ARG A 130 -5.97 17.86 5.43
N ILE A 131 -5.88 17.91 6.75
CA ILE A 131 -6.76 18.71 7.59
C ILE A 131 -6.43 20.19 7.36
N PRO A 132 -7.41 21.06 7.07
CA PRO A 132 -7.16 22.48 6.83
C PRO A 132 -6.45 23.16 8.00
N GLU A 133 -5.49 24.03 7.71
CA GLU A 133 -4.79 24.84 8.72
C GLU A 133 -5.69 25.92 9.31
N HIS A 134 -6.58 26.47 8.47
CA HIS A 134 -7.50 27.55 8.79
C HIS A 134 -8.93 27.02 8.79
N GLY A 135 -9.32 26.27 9.82
CA GLY A 135 -10.69 25.82 10.03
C GLY A 135 -11.40 26.73 11.05
N GLU A 136 -12.68 27.04 10.82
CA GLU A 136 -13.52 27.71 11.79
C GLU A 136 -13.67 26.89 13.08
N LYS A 137 -13.92 27.57 14.21
CA LYS A 137 -14.25 26.85 15.45
C LYS A 137 -15.51 26.04 15.24
N GLY A 138 -15.43 24.73 15.55
CA GLY A 138 -16.57 23.82 15.36
C GLY A 138 -16.57 23.07 14.03
N THR A 139 -15.54 23.22 13.19
CA THR A 139 -15.42 22.41 11.98
C THR A 139 -15.42 20.92 12.32
N VAL A 140 -16.37 20.19 11.75
CA VAL A 140 -16.54 18.74 11.93
C VAL A 140 -15.86 18.01 10.77
N ILE A 141 -15.07 17.00 11.06
CA ILE A 141 -14.61 16.07 10.05
C ILE A 141 -15.70 15.04 9.78
N LYS A 142 -16.07 14.89 8.51
CA LYS A 142 -17.08 13.94 8.05
C LYS A 142 -16.46 13.01 7.03
N ILE A 143 -16.51 11.71 7.27
CA ILE A 143 -16.07 10.68 6.33
C ILE A 143 -17.28 9.91 5.83
N ILE A 144 -17.37 9.74 4.52
CA ILE A 144 -18.42 8.97 3.88
C ILE A 144 -17.77 7.79 3.16
N TYR A 145 -18.09 6.59 3.59
CA TYR A 145 -17.78 5.34 2.90
C TYR A 145 -19.02 4.84 2.16
N GLN A 146 -18.86 4.39 0.93
CA GLN A 146 -19.98 3.91 0.12
C GLN A 146 -19.55 2.75 -0.78
N ASN A 147 -20.29 1.64 -0.76
CA ASN A 147 -20.02 0.43 -1.53
C ASN A 147 -21.17 0.03 -2.48
N GLY A 148 -22.29 0.72 -2.45
CA GLY A 148 -23.44 0.39 -3.31
C GLY A 148 -24.25 -0.86 -2.91
N SER A 149 -23.83 -1.60 -1.86
CA SER A 149 -24.57 -2.76 -1.34
C SER A 149 -24.72 -2.69 0.18
N ASN A 150 -25.85 -3.15 0.69
CA ASN A 150 -26.09 -3.28 2.12
C ASN A 150 -25.10 -4.25 2.74
N GLY A 151 -24.57 -3.90 3.89
CA GLY A 151 -23.62 -4.77 4.57
C GLY A 151 -23.08 -4.18 5.85
N SER A 152 -21.92 -4.68 6.25
CA SER A 152 -21.14 -4.14 7.34
C SER A 152 -19.74 -3.81 6.86
N TYR A 153 -19.22 -2.69 7.29
CA TYR A 153 -17.82 -2.33 7.09
C TYR A 153 -17.00 -2.70 8.31
N GLN A 154 -15.82 -3.22 8.06
CA GLN A 154 -14.76 -3.29 9.03
C GLN A 154 -13.73 -2.25 8.62
N LEU A 155 -13.66 -1.18 9.38
CA LEU A 155 -12.70 -0.12 9.14
C LEU A 155 -11.42 -0.45 9.87
N ASP A 156 -10.30 -0.06 9.27
CA ASP A 156 -9.04 0.01 10.01
C ASP A 156 -9.01 1.33 10.80
N ASP A 157 -8.09 1.46 11.74
CA ASP A 157 -7.90 2.68 12.51
C ASP A 157 -7.73 3.91 11.60
N ILE A 158 -8.38 4.99 11.98
CA ILE A 158 -8.18 6.30 11.36
C ILE A 158 -7.07 7.00 12.14
N LEU A 159 -5.94 7.21 11.46
CA LEU A 159 -4.73 7.74 12.07
C LEU A 159 -4.51 9.19 11.64
N VAL A 160 -3.90 9.98 12.51
CA VAL A 160 -3.49 11.36 12.20
C VAL A 160 -2.04 11.56 12.57
N GLY A 161 -1.29 12.23 11.69
CA GLY A 161 0.11 12.53 11.92
C GLY A 161 0.64 13.63 11.00
N ARG A 162 1.90 14.01 11.20
CA ARG A 162 2.60 14.87 10.26
C ARG A 162 2.80 14.12 8.95
N GLY A 163 2.89 14.82 7.83
CA GLY A 163 3.01 14.21 6.51
C GLY A 163 4.19 13.26 6.36
N ASP A 164 5.35 13.63 6.92
CA ASP A 164 6.56 12.79 6.93
C ASP A 164 6.35 11.48 7.71
N VAL A 165 5.58 11.53 8.79
CA VAL A 165 5.30 10.37 9.65
C VAL A 165 4.28 9.44 9.00
N VAL A 166 3.22 9.98 8.38
CA VAL A 166 2.21 9.21 7.65
C VAL A 166 2.86 8.48 6.48
N MET A 167 3.71 9.19 5.71
CA MET A 167 4.46 8.60 4.62
C MET A 167 5.40 7.47 5.09
N GLY A 168 6.15 7.71 6.17
CA GLY A 168 6.98 6.68 6.78
C GLY A 168 6.19 5.44 7.20
N PHE A 169 4.97 5.63 7.70
CA PHE A 169 4.06 4.55 8.06
C PHE A 169 3.61 3.73 6.83
N HIS A 170 3.25 4.38 5.72
CA HIS A 170 2.90 3.67 4.48
C HIS A 170 4.08 2.87 3.93
N VAL A 171 5.27 3.48 3.88
CA VAL A 171 6.49 2.78 3.48
C VAL A 171 6.74 1.57 4.38
N GLN A 172 6.55 1.70 5.68
CA GLN A 172 6.75 0.61 6.63
C GLN A 172 5.74 -0.54 6.42
N GLN A 173 4.49 -0.23 6.13
CA GLN A 173 3.49 -1.26 5.82
C GLN A 173 3.83 -2.04 4.54
N GLU A 174 4.42 -1.37 3.55
CA GLU A 174 4.75 -1.93 2.24
C GLU A 174 6.20 -2.45 2.13
N ILE A 175 7.01 -2.33 3.19
CA ILE A 175 8.45 -2.60 3.11
C ILE A 175 8.78 -4.01 2.66
N VAL A 176 8.00 -4.99 3.10
CA VAL A 176 8.19 -6.39 2.69
C VAL A 176 7.95 -6.54 1.19
N GLY A 177 6.90 -5.91 0.67
CA GLY A 177 6.60 -5.87 -0.76
C GLY A 177 7.71 -5.19 -1.56
N ILE A 178 8.18 -4.03 -1.11
CA ILE A 178 9.28 -3.28 -1.75
C ILE A 178 10.56 -4.12 -1.81
N VAL A 179 10.91 -4.79 -0.69
CA VAL A 179 12.07 -5.67 -0.64
C VAL A 179 11.91 -6.83 -1.61
N MET A 180 10.75 -7.48 -1.67
CA MET A 180 10.50 -8.58 -2.60
C MET A 180 10.61 -8.12 -4.06
N ILE A 181 10.10 -6.95 -4.41
CA ILE A 181 10.23 -6.35 -5.73
C ILE A 181 11.70 -6.13 -6.09
N ALA A 182 12.47 -5.52 -5.18
CA ALA A 182 13.90 -5.28 -5.38
C ALA A 182 14.67 -6.58 -5.61
N ILE A 183 14.33 -7.63 -4.87
CA ILE A 183 14.87 -8.99 -5.03
C ILE A 183 14.59 -9.54 -6.43
N MET A 184 13.34 -9.49 -6.86
CA MET A 184 12.93 -10.02 -8.16
C MET A 184 13.68 -9.33 -9.29
N PHE A 185 13.78 -8.00 -9.27
CA PHE A 185 14.54 -7.26 -10.28
C PHE A 185 16.03 -7.58 -10.23
N PHE A 186 16.62 -7.70 -9.04
CA PHE A 186 18.03 -8.06 -8.90
C PHE A 186 18.30 -9.46 -9.47
N LEU A 187 17.50 -10.46 -9.10
CA LEU A 187 17.64 -11.82 -9.62
C LEU A 187 17.39 -11.90 -11.14
N SER A 188 16.42 -11.12 -11.64
CA SER A 188 16.19 -10.97 -13.07
C SER A 188 17.42 -10.45 -13.79
N PHE A 189 18.04 -9.39 -13.26
CA PHE A 189 19.25 -8.81 -13.83
C PHE A 189 20.43 -9.78 -13.85
N VAL A 190 20.65 -10.50 -12.74
CA VAL A 190 21.69 -11.55 -12.66
C VAL A 190 21.44 -12.66 -13.69
N ALA A 191 20.20 -13.15 -13.78
CA ALA A 191 19.83 -14.18 -14.74
C ALA A 191 20.02 -13.70 -16.19
N LEU A 192 19.69 -12.44 -16.48
CA LEU A 192 19.88 -11.81 -17.79
C LEU A 192 21.37 -11.76 -18.17
N ILE A 193 22.22 -11.23 -17.28
CA ILE A 193 23.68 -11.18 -17.51
C ILE A 193 24.23 -12.59 -17.74
N THR A 194 23.85 -13.56 -16.91
CA THR A 194 24.28 -14.96 -17.05
C THR A 194 23.83 -15.53 -18.40
N GLY A 195 22.58 -15.28 -18.81
CA GLY A 195 22.06 -15.71 -20.09
C GLY A 195 22.82 -15.11 -21.28
N ILE A 196 23.13 -13.80 -21.24
CA ILE A 196 23.92 -13.12 -22.28
C ILE A 196 25.35 -13.70 -22.34
N TYR A 197 25.98 -13.90 -21.17
CA TYR A 197 27.32 -14.50 -21.08
C TYR A 197 27.36 -15.89 -21.68
N LEU A 198 26.42 -16.77 -21.31
CA LEU A 198 26.34 -18.13 -21.87
C LEU A 198 26.13 -18.11 -23.38
N LYS A 199 25.29 -17.20 -23.89
CA LYS A 199 25.07 -17.04 -25.33
C LYS A 199 26.34 -16.62 -26.06
N HIS A 200 27.14 -15.73 -25.48
CA HIS A 200 28.45 -15.36 -26.04
C HIS A 200 29.38 -16.56 -26.23
N PHE A 201 29.38 -17.51 -25.31
CA PHE A 201 30.15 -18.74 -25.39
C PHE A 201 29.45 -19.89 -26.17
N LYS A 202 28.40 -19.57 -26.92
CA LYS A 202 27.60 -20.55 -27.69
C LYS A 202 27.04 -21.71 -26.84
N LEU A 203 26.78 -21.43 -25.56
CA LEU A 203 26.12 -22.37 -24.63
C LEU A 203 24.61 -22.10 -24.61
N ASN A 204 23.84 -23.12 -24.18
CA ASN A 204 22.38 -22.96 -24.08
C ASN A 204 22.02 -21.96 -23.00
N SER A 205 21.53 -20.80 -23.38
CA SER A 205 21.18 -19.67 -22.51
C SER A 205 19.68 -19.49 -22.33
N THR A 206 18.84 -20.22 -23.08
CA THR A 206 17.40 -19.99 -23.15
C THR A 206 16.73 -20.08 -21.79
N ARG A 207 17.14 -21.00 -20.92
CA ARG A 207 16.57 -21.16 -19.57
C ARG A 207 16.80 -19.92 -18.71
N PHE A 208 17.99 -19.34 -18.73
CA PHE A 208 18.33 -18.15 -17.95
C PHE A 208 17.58 -16.91 -18.46
N LEU A 209 17.43 -16.77 -19.78
CA LEU A 209 16.67 -15.67 -20.37
C LEU A 209 15.18 -15.77 -20.02
N ASN A 210 14.61 -16.98 -20.02
CA ASN A 210 13.22 -17.19 -19.60
C ASN A 210 13.02 -16.89 -18.10
N ILE A 211 13.96 -17.32 -17.25
CA ILE A 211 13.92 -16.99 -15.81
C ILE A 211 14.02 -15.47 -15.60
N ALA A 212 14.92 -14.80 -16.32
CA ALA A 212 15.05 -13.35 -16.25
C ALA A 212 13.75 -12.64 -16.63
N ALA A 213 13.13 -13.03 -17.74
CA ALA A 213 11.86 -12.46 -18.18
C ALA A 213 10.73 -12.72 -17.18
N PHE A 214 10.62 -13.94 -16.66
CA PHE A 214 9.62 -14.30 -15.65
C PHE A 214 9.76 -13.45 -14.37
N LEU A 215 10.99 -13.32 -13.85
CA LEU A 215 11.25 -12.54 -12.64
C LEU A 215 10.99 -11.06 -12.86
N ALA A 216 11.36 -10.50 -14.03
CA ALA A 216 11.06 -9.11 -14.37
C ALA A 216 9.55 -8.85 -14.42
N LEU A 217 8.80 -9.70 -15.11
CA LEU A 217 7.33 -9.58 -15.21
C LEU A 217 6.66 -9.74 -13.85
N SER A 218 7.13 -10.68 -13.03
CA SER A 218 6.63 -10.85 -11.65
C SER A 218 6.93 -9.62 -10.79
N GLY A 219 8.12 -9.04 -10.90
CA GLY A 219 8.49 -7.81 -10.20
C GLY A 219 7.62 -6.63 -10.61
N ILE A 220 7.33 -6.46 -11.90
CA ILE A 220 6.42 -5.44 -12.43
C ILE A 220 5.00 -5.66 -11.89
N TRP A 221 4.54 -6.90 -11.88
CA TRP A 221 3.20 -7.22 -11.35
C TRP A 221 3.07 -6.88 -9.87
N PHE A 222 4.04 -7.29 -9.02
CA PHE A 222 4.07 -6.94 -7.61
C PHE A 222 4.17 -5.43 -7.38
N LEU A 223 4.97 -4.71 -8.19
CA LEU A 223 5.05 -3.25 -8.13
C LEU A 223 3.70 -2.60 -8.44
N SER A 224 2.99 -3.09 -9.44
CA SER A 224 1.66 -2.58 -9.83
C SER A 224 0.59 -2.81 -8.76
N ASP A 225 0.73 -3.89 -7.98
CA ASP A 225 -0.20 -4.24 -6.89
C ASP A 225 0.13 -3.51 -5.57
N SER A 226 1.27 -2.83 -5.48
CA SER A 226 1.65 -2.13 -4.26
C SER A 226 0.81 -0.86 -4.06
N ALA A 227 0.35 -0.64 -2.82
CA ALA A 227 -0.45 0.55 -2.47
C ALA A 227 0.32 1.86 -2.74
N LEU A 228 1.64 1.87 -2.52
CA LEU A 228 2.48 3.03 -2.82
C LEU A 228 2.52 3.35 -4.31
N ALA A 229 2.69 2.34 -5.18
CA ALA A 229 2.69 2.58 -6.62
C ALA A 229 1.33 3.12 -7.10
N GLN A 230 0.23 2.63 -6.54
CA GLN A 230 -1.12 3.09 -6.86
C GLN A 230 -1.37 4.53 -6.41
N GLU A 231 -0.77 4.97 -5.30
CA GLU A 231 -0.90 6.33 -4.79
C GLU A 231 -0.11 7.34 -5.62
N TYR A 232 1.10 6.97 -6.08
CA TYR A 232 1.98 7.87 -6.83
C TYR A 232 1.87 7.76 -8.35
N THR A 233 1.24 6.70 -8.85
CA THR A 233 1.04 6.52 -10.29
C THR A 233 -0.44 6.65 -10.64
N SER A 234 -0.74 7.46 -11.64
CA SER A 234 -2.09 7.52 -12.24
C SER A 234 -2.42 6.26 -13.05
N PHE A 235 -1.60 5.22 -12.96
CA PHE A 235 -1.85 3.97 -13.67
C PHE A 235 -2.89 3.15 -12.92
N PRO A 236 -3.98 2.74 -13.57
CA PRO A 236 -4.89 1.75 -13.00
C PRO A 236 -4.09 0.49 -12.69
N ALA A 237 -4.33 -0.08 -11.52
CA ALA A 237 -3.67 -1.31 -11.12
C ALA A 237 -3.84 -2.35 -12.24
N LEU A 238 -2.72 -2.89 -12.73
CA LEU A 238 -2.73 -3.93 -13.76
C LEU A 238 -3.53 -5.18 -13.33
N THR A 239 -3.76 -5.34 -12.04
CA THR A 239 -4.59 -6.38 -11.42
C THR A 239 -6.07 -6.34 -11.82
N GLY A 240 -6.56 -5.24 -12.38
CA GLY A 240 -7.90 -5.18 -12.98
C GLY A 240 -7.96 -5.66 -14.43
N MET A 241 -6.86 -6.15 -14.99
CA MET A 241 -6.76 -6.56 -16.40
C MET A 241 -6.67 -8.09 -16.61
N ILE A 242 -6.67 -8.91 -15.55
CA ILE A 242 -6.63 -10.38 -15.62
C ILE A 242 -7.96 -10.95 -15.15
#